data_cf6c9584ad7ff08308483d79e891ace6
#
_entry.id   cf6c9584ad7ff08308483d79e891ace6
#
_cell.length_a   1.000
_cell.length_b   1.000
_cell.length_c   1.000
_cell.angle_alpha   90.00
_cell.angle_beta   90.00
_cell.angle_gamma   90.00
#
_symmetry.space_group_name_H-M   'P 1'
#
loop_
_entity.id
_entity.type
_entity.pdbx_description
1 polymer ?
#
loop_
_entity_poly.entity_id
_entity_poly.type
_entity_poly.pdbx_seq_one_letter_code
_entity_poly.pdbx_strand_id
1 'polypeptide(L)'
;MGRNSEKTEVRKMMYDVVSLGEFIIDFTPYSNPENKIVFEQKPGGAPCNLAAGVAKLGKKAAFIGKVGKDMFGDVCIETLEQAGIDTKGVVMTDACNTTLAFVKLLPSGDRRFSFYRNPGADMMLAFDEVDLSLIDNTKIFHFGSVSMTHEPARTATMEAAKYAKSKGKIISYDPNLRESLWPDLGTAKDVMLEAMQYADIVKISHEELEFLTGLTDLDQGSKLLMEQYGIKMMTITLAADGAYGRVGDNTVKLGAYDVKTI
;
A
#
# COMPACT_ATOMS: atom_id res chain seq x y z
N MET A 1 15.78 9.12 52.08
CA MET A 1 16.22 8.90 50.68
C MET A 1 15.15 8.05 49.98
N GLY A 2 14.18 8.75 49.39
CA GLY A 2 13.11 8.11 48.63
C GLY A 2 13.55 7.96 47.18
N ARG A 3 13.65 6.71 46.69
CA ARG A 3 13.85 6.44 45.27
C ARG A 3 12.49 6.61 44.58
N ASN A 4 12.31 7.70 43.83
CA ASN A 4 11.24 7.82 42.85
C ASN A 4 11.51 6.79 41.76
N SER A 5 10.76 5.69 41.75
CA SER A 5 10.66 4.82 40.59
C SER A 5 9.71 5.51 39.60
N GLU A 6 10.27 6.19 38.61
CA GLU A 6 9.53 6.56 37.40
C GLU A 6 9.03 5.28 36.74
N LYS A 7 7.77 4.95 36.97
CA LYS A 7 7.07 3.95 36.16
C LYS A 7 6.89 4.60 34.77
N THR A 8 7.74 4.21 33.83
CA THR A 8 7.51 4.48 32.41
C THR A 8 6.19 3.81 32.05
N GLU A 9 5.10 4.57 32.00
CA GLU A 9 3.84 4.09 31.44
C GLU A 9 4.10 3.68 30.00
N VAL A 10 4.06 2.36 29.74
CA VAL A 10 4.12 1.84 28.37
C VAL A 10 2.82 2.33 27.67
N ARG A 11 2.95 3.39 26.89
CA ARG A 11 1.85 3.97 26.13
C ARG A 11 1.27 2.88 25.23
N LYS A 12 0.06 2.41 25.52
CA LYS A 12 -0.58 1.35 24.75
C LYS A 12 -0.87 1.88 23.35
N MET A 13 -0.18 1.33 22.33
CA MET A 13 -0.41 1.70 20.94
C MET A 13 -1.88 1.49 20.58
N MET A 14 -2.51 2.48 19.94
CA MET A 14 -3.91 2.44 19.57
C MET A 14 -4.14 1.53 18.36
N TYR A 15 -3.19 1.53 17.39
CA TYR A 15 -3.28 0.77 16.15
C TYR A 15 -2.18 -0.28 16.05
N ASP A 16 -2.50 -1.42 15.45
CA ASP A 16 -1.51 -2.41 15.05
C ASP A 16 -0.83 -1.99 13.74
N VAL A 17 -1.61 -1.45 12.79
CA VAL A 17 -1.12 -0.93 11.52
C VAL A 17 -1.81 0.40 11.18
N VAL A 18 -1.02 1.36 10.72
CA VAL A 18 -1.51 2.54 9.98
C VAL A 18 -0.95 2.46 8.57
N SER A 19 -1.81 2.51 7.56
CA SER A 19 -1.39 2.51 6.15
C SER A 19 -1.64 3.86 5.51
N LEU A 20 -0.72 4.28 4.61
CA LEU A 20 -0.82 5.50 3.83
C LEU A 20 -0.73 5.19 2.35
N GLY A 21 -1.61 5.80 1.55
CA GLY A 21 -1.52 5.74 0.10
C GLY A 21 -2.83 6.02 -0.62
N GLU A 22 -2.92 5.48 -1.83
CA GLU A 22 -4.09 5.65 -2.69
C GLU A 22 -5.31 4.92 -2.15
N PHE A 23 -6.47 5.56 -2.32
CA PHE A 23 -7.78 4.95 -2.19
C PHE A 23 -8.62 5.38 -3.39
N ILE A 24 -9.03 4.42 -4.20
CA ILE A 24 -9.61 4.61 -5.53
C ILE A 24 -10.86 3.74 -5.69
N ILE A 25 -11.61 4.00 -6.73
CA ILE A 25 -12.73 3.13 -7.13
C ILE A 25 -12.38 2.38 -8.42
N ASP A 26 -12.34 1.05 -8.34
CA ASP A 26 -12.22 0.17 -9.48
C ASP A 26 -13.60 -0.17 -10.06
N PHE A 27 -13.78 0.04 -11.36
CA PHE A 27 -14.94 -0.39 -12.12
C PHE A 27 -14.60 -1.66 -12.91
N THR A 28 -15.08 -2.81 -12.40
CA THR A 28 -14.86 -4.12 -13.02
C THR A 28 -16.04 -4.50 -13.91
N PRO A 29 -15.82 -4.79 -15.19
CA PRO A 29 -16.90 -5.15 -16.10
C PRO A 29 -17.39 -6.58 -15.86
N TYR A 30 -18.69 -6.78 -16.00
CA TYR A 30 -19.31 -8.09 -16.14
C TYR A 30 -20.48 -8.03 -17.12
N SER A 31 -20.89 -9.18 -17.69
CA SER A 31 -22.06 -9.27 -18.54
C SER A 31 -23.28 -9.59 -17.69
N ASN A 32 -24.33 -8.78 -17.79
CA ASN A 32 -25.60 -9.07 -17.16
C ASN A 32 -26.40 -10.10 -17.98
N PRO A 33 -27.57 -10.61 -17.48
CA PRO A 33 -28.42 -11.57 -18.21
C PRO A 33 -28.88 -11.10 -19.58
N GLU A 34 -28.92 -9.79 -19.83
CA GLU A 34 -29.26 -9.21 -21.14
C GLU A 34 -28.05 -9.08 -22.07
N ASN A 35 -26.89 -9.67 -21.70
CA ASN A 35 -25.62 -9.61 -22.42
C ASN A 35 -25.09 -8.17 -22.63
N LYS A 36 -25.45 -7.25 -21.74
CA LYS A 36 -24.91 -5.89 -21.69
C LYS A 36 -23.72 -5.85 -20.74
N ILE A 37 -22.68 -5.10 -21.11
CA ILE A 37 -21.56 -4.81 -20.22
C ILE A 37 -22.02 -3.80 -19.17
N VAL A 38 -21.95 -4.19 -17.92
CA VAL A 38 -22.16 -3.35 -16.76
C VAL A 38 -20.88 -3.32 -15.93
N PHE A 39 -20.71 -2.30 -15.11
CA PHE A 39 -19.55 -2.18 -14.27
C PHE A 39 -19.94 -2.28 -12.79
N GLU A 40 -19.28 -3.15 -12.07
CA GLU A 40 -19.37 -3.22 -10.62
C GLU A 40 -18.36 -2.26 -10.00
N GLN A 41 -18.83 -1.40 -9.10
CA GLN A 41 -18.01 -0.48 -8.34
C GLN A 41 -17.35 -1.21 -7.19
N LYS A 42 -16.01 -1.14 -7.09
CA LYS A 42 -15.21 -1.77 -6.03
C LYS A 42 -14.22 -0.76 -5.46
N PRO A 43 -14.39 -0.32 -4.22
CA PRO A 43 -13.35 0.44 -3.54
C PRO A 43 -12.06 -0.38 -3.44
N GLY A 44 -10.93 0.24 -3.75
CA GLY A 44 -9.63 -0.44 -3.82
C GLY A 44 -8.46 0.52 -3.58
N GLY A 45 -7.26 -0.03 -3.68
CA GLY A 45 -5.99 0.60 -3.38
C GLY A 45 -5.16 -0.34 -2.51
N ALA A 46 -3.89 -0.55 -2.84
CA ALA A 46 -3.08 -1.55 -2.15
C ALA A 46 -2.95 -1.28 -0.64
N PRO A 47 -2.66 -0.04 -0.19
CA PRO A 47 -2.57 0.26 1.24
C PRO A 47 -3.91 0.11 1.97
N CYS A 48 -5.02 0.45 1.31
CA CYS A 48 -6.36 0.27 1.84
C CYS A 48 -6.70 -1.23 2.00
N ASN A 49 -6.39 -2.04 0.98
CA ASN A 49 -6.61 -3.48 1.00
C ASN A 49 -5.81 -4.16 2.13
N LEU A 50 -4.59 -3.70 2.40
CA LEU A 50 -3.80 -4.17 3.53
C LEU A 50 -4.49 -3.82 4.86
N ALA A 51 -4.95 -2.57 5.04
CA ALA A 51 -5.68 -2.17 6.24
C ALA A 51 -6.94 -3.02 6.46
N ALA A 52 -7.69 -3.30 5.39
CA ALA A 52 -8.88 -4.16 5.42
C ALA A 52 -8.54 -5.61 5.82
N GLY A 53 -7.44 -6.15 5.28
CA GLY A 53 -6.92 -7.46 5.67
C GLY A 53 -6.56 -7.53 7.16
N VAL A 54 -5.87 -6.50 7.66
CA VAL A 54 -5.51 -6.35 9.09
C VAL A 54 -6.75 -6.32 9.98
N ALA A 55 -7.76 -5.52 9.61
CA ALA A 55 -9.02 -5.42 10.33
C ALA A 55 -9.79 -6.75 10.34
N LYS A 56 -9.86 -7.44 9.19
CA LYS A 56 -10.47 -8.79 9.08
C LYS A 56 -9.79 -9.83 9.98
N LEU A 57 -8.50 -9.68 10.22
CA LEU A 57 -7.75 -10.55 11.17
C LEU A 57 -7.92 -10.11 12.63
N GLY A 58 -8.87 -9.23 12.94
CA GLY A 58 -9.19 -8.78 14.29
C GLY A 58 -8.17 -7.82 14.89
N LYS A 59 -7.36 -7.16 14.06
CA LYS A 59 -6.38 -6.16 14.49
C LYS A 59 -6.90 -4.75 14.22
N LYS A 60 -6.34 -3.76 14.92
CA LYS A 60 -6.73 -2.36 14.78
C LYS A 60 -5.94 -1.68 13.66
N ALA A 61 -6.66 -1.14 12.70
CA ALA A 61 -6.09 -0.41 11.57
C ALA A 61 -6.62 1.02 11.48
N ALA A 62 -5.80 1.93 10.94
CA ALA A 62 -6.22 3.24 10.46
C ALA A 62 -5.65 3.48 9.07
N PHE A 63 -6.29 4.36 8.31
CA PHE A 63 -5.88 4.69 6.96
C PHE A 63 -5.62 6.20 6.83
N ILE A 64 -4.54 6.55 6.12
CA ILE A 64 -4.17 7.91 5.75
C ILE A 64 -4.20 8.01 4.23
N GLY A 65 -4.98 8.96 3.71
CA GLY A 65 -5.10 9.17 2.27
C GLY A 65 -5.97 10.36 1.95
N LYS A 66 -6.21 10.60 0.65
CA LYS A 66 -7.05 11.71 0.21
C LYS A 66 -8.01 11.26 -0.87
N VAL A 67 -9.28 11.63 -0.74
CA VAL A 67 -10.36 11.35 -1.68
C VAL A 67 -11.08 12.64 -2.06
N GLY A 68 -11.81 12.63 -3.16
CA GLY A 68 -12.66 13.74 -3.55
C GLY A 68 -13.86 13.87 -2.61
N LYS A 69 -14.37 15.09 -2.47
CA LYS A 69 -15.65 15.35 -1.82
C LYS A 69 -16.76 15.14 -2.85
N ASP A 70 -16.93 13.90 -3.23
CA ASP A 70 -17.86 13.42 -4.24
C ASP A 70 -18.49 12.08 -3.81
N MET A 71 -19.50 11.60 -4.55
CA MET A 71 -20.18 10.36 -4.23
C MET A 71 -19.25 9.14 -4.09
N PHE A 72 -18.09 9.14 -4.75
CA PHE A 72 -17.13 8.05 -4.68
C PHE A 72 -16.24 8.17 -3.45
N GLY A 73 -15.91 9.40 -3.04
CA GLY A 73 -15.23 9.66 -1.77
C GLY A 73 -16.09 9.23 -0.57
N ASP A 74 -17.41 9.49 -0.62
CA ASP A 74 -18.35 9.02 0.40
C ASP A 74 -18.34 7.49 0.50
N VAL A 75 -18.40 6.78 -0.64
CA VAL A 75 -18.30 5.31 -0.70
C VAL A 75 -16.96 4.81 -0.14
N CYS A 76 -15.86 5.52 -0.40
CA CYS A 76 -14.57 5.19 0.17
C CYS A 76 -14.61 5.24 1.71
N ILE A 77 -15.12 6.33 2.29
CA ILE A 77 -15.24 6.49 3.75
C ILE A 77 -16.11 5.39 4.34
N GLU A 78 -17.32 5.18 3.80
CA GLU A 78 -18.25 4.16 4.27
C GLU A 78 -17.62 2.76 4.24
N THR A 79 -16.84 2.45 3.20
CA THR A 79 -16.17 1.14 3.07
C THR A 79 -15.14 0.92 4.16
N LEU A 80 -14.33 1.93 4.51
CA LEU A 80 -13.37 1.84 5.60
C LEU A 80 -14.09 1.66 6.95
N GLU A 81 -15.15 2.44 7.21
CA GLU A 81 -15.93 2.37 8.44
C GLU A 81 -16.57 1.00 8.61
N GLN A 82 -17.18 0.46 7.55
CA GLN A 82 -17.77 -0.88 7.55
C GLN A 82 -16.73 -1.98 7.78
N ALA A 83 -15.49 -1.77 7.35
CA ALA A 83 -14.37 -2.67 7.62
C ALA A 83 -13.78 -2.49 9.04
N GLY A 84 -14.24 -1.51 9.81
CA GLY A 84 -13.73 -1.22 11.16
C GLY A 84 -12.36 -0.54 11.15
N ILE A 85 -12.04 0.19 10.08
CA ILE A 85 -10.79 0.96 9.91
C ILE A 85 -11.05 2.41 10.34
N ASP A 86 -10.16 2.98 11.15
CA ASP A 86 -10.27 4.39 11.55
C ASP A 86 -9.97 5.31 10.34
N THR A 87 -10.91 6.22 10.05
CA THR A 87 -10.91 7.12 8.90
C THR A 87 -10.40 8.52 9.19
N LYS A 88 -9.95 8.81 10.42
CA LYS A 88 -9.49 10.16 10.83
C LYS A 88 -8.36 10.72 9.99
N GLY A 89 -7.55 9.85 9.39
CA GLY A 89 -6.46 10.22 8.49
C GLY A 89 -6.91 10.45 7.04
N VAL A 90 -8.20 10.30 6.71
CA VAL A 90 -8.69 10.51 5.35
C VAL A 90 -9.11 11.96 5.14
N VAL A 91 -8.43 12.63 4.21
CA VAL A 91 -8.74 14.00 3.82
C VAL A 91 -9.73 14.00 2.66
N MET A 92 -10.79 14.79 2.75
CA MET A 92 -11.71 15.03 1.63
C MET A 92 -11.45 16.39 1.00
N THR A 93 -11.43 16.47 -0.34
CA THR A 93 -11.13 17.70 -1.06
C THR A 93 -12.15 18.02 -2.15
N ASP A 94 -12.49 19.30 -2.30
CA ASP A 94 -13.28 19.82 -3.43
C ASP A 94 -12.41 20.13 -4.66
N ALA A 95 -11.07 20.08 -4.54
CA ALA A 95 -10.14 20.49 -5.60
C ALA A 95 -9.99 19.44 -6.71
N CYS A 96 -10.18 18.16 -6.40
CA CYS A 96 -10.03 17.04 -7.32
C CYS A 96 -11.04 15.95 -6.99
N ASN A 97 -11.45 15.20 -8.01
CA ASN A 97 -12.33 14.06 -7.83
C ASN A 97 -11.58 12.84 -7.27
N THR A 98 -12.32 11.93 -6.66
CA THR A 98 -11.83 10.59 -6.32
C THR A 98 -11.35 9.90 -7.58
N THR A 99 -10.18 9.27 -7.53
CA THR A 99 -9.61 8.52 -8.66
C THR A 99 -10.48 7.32 -9.01
N LEU A 100 -10.74 7.16 -10.31
CA LEU A 100 -11.45 6.00 -10.85
C LEU A 100 -10.51 5.19 -11.73
N ALA A 101 -10.63 3.86 -11.67
CA ALA A 101 -9.96 2.94 -12.56
C ALA A 101 -10.98 2.03 -13.26
N PHE A 102 -10.96 1.98 -14.57
CA PHE A 102 -11.79 1.07 -15.35
C PHE A 102 -10.97 -0.12 -15.80
N VAL A 103 -11.45 -1.32 -15.50
CA VAL A 103 -10.82 -2.57 -15.90
C VAL A 103 -11.43 -3.04 -17.21
N LYS A 104 -10.58 -3.38 -18.18
CA LYS A 104 -10.96 -4.10 -19.40
C LYS A 104 -10.36 -5.49 -19.35
N LEU A 105 -11.20 -6.51 -19.43
CA LEU A 105 -10.77 -7.89 -19.60
C LEU A 105 -10.38 -8.13 -21.06
N LEU A 106 -9.19 -8.65 -21.29
CA LEU A 106 -8.73 -9.03 -22.62
C LEU A 106 -9.09 -10.49 -22.93
N PRO A 107 -9.19 -10.89 -24.21
CA PRO A 107 -9.44 -12.29 -24.59
C PRO A 107 -8.37 -13.27 -24.08
N SER A 108 -7.16 -12.80 -23.80
CA SER A 108 -6.07 -13.57 -23.16
C SER A 108 -6.33 -13.89 -21.68
N GLY A 109 -7.32 -13.27 -21.04
CA GLY A 109 -7.56 -13.31 -19.60
C GLY A 109 -6.84 -12.19 -18.83
N ASP A 110 -5.97 -11.43 -19.52
CA ASP A 110 -5.26 -10.28 -18.90
C ASP A 110 -6.20 -9.12 -18.63
N ARG A 111 -5.77 -8.25 -17.72
CA ARG A 111 -6.50 -7.03 -17.34
C ARG A 111 -5.75 -5.80 -17.81
N ARG A 112 -6.47 -4.90 -18.47
CA ARG A 112 -5.97 -3.57 -18.82
C ARG A 112 -6.73 -2.54 -18.00
N PHE A 113 -5.99 -1.60 -17.39
CA PHE A 113 -6.56 -0.52 -16.58
C PHE A 113 -6.56 0.80 -17.36
N SER A 114 -7.62 1.57 -17.19
CA SER A 114 -7.69 2.99 -17.60
C SER A 114 -7.97 3.83 -16.37
N PHE A 115 -7.00 4.65 -15.98
CA PHE A 115 -7.12 5.51 -14.80
C PHE A 115 -7.65 6.89 -15.18
N TYR A 116 -8.65 7.35 -14.44
CA TYR A 116 -9.14 8.74 -14.45
C TYR A 116 -8.56 9.42 -13.21
N ARG A 117 -7.31 9.86 -13.34
CA ARG A 117 -6.42 10.33 -12.27
C ARG A 117 -5.56 11.50 -12.76
N ASN A 118 -6.21 12.61 -13.22
CA ASN A 118 -5.48 13.72 -13.86
C ASN A 118 -5.99 15.12 -13.45
N PRO A 119 -5.64 15.62 -12.23
CA PRO A 119 -5.18 14.84 -11.08
C PRO A 119 -6.35 14.12 -10.40
N GLY A 120 -6.06 13.00 -9.73
CA GLY A 120 -6.95 12.40 -8.76
C GLY A 120 -6.66 12.92 -7.36
N ALA A 121 -7.65 12.87 -6.47
CA ALA A 121 -7.50 13.38 -5.11
C ALA A 121 -6.35 12.70 -4.34
N ASP A 122 -6.12 11.41 -4.55
CA ASP A 122 -5.04 10.64 -3.93
C ASP A 122 -3.63 11.16 -4.28
N MET A 123 -3.47 11.83 -5.43
CA MET A 123 -2.21 12.48 -5.83
C MET A 123 -1.95 13.80 -5.08
N MET A 124 -2.99 14.38 -4.47
CA MET A 124 -2.97 15.72 -3.90
C MET A 124 -2.85 15.74 -2.38
N LEU A 125 -2.51 14.61 -1.76
CA LEU A 125 -2.21 14.59 -0.32
C LEU A 125 -0.90 15.33 -0.06
N ALA A 126 -0.96 16.41 0.71
CA ALA A 126 0.21 17.15 1.14
C ALA A 126 0.67 16.69 2.54
N PHE A 127 1.95 16.88 2.86
CA PHE A 127 2.49 16.38 4.13
C PHE A 127 1.88 17.06 5.37
N ASP A 128 1.52 18.31 5.28
CA ASP A 128 0.85 19.07 6.35
C ASP A 128 -0.59 18.61 6.61
N GLU A 129 -1.18 17.83 5.70
CA GLU A 129 -2.48 17.18 5.87
C GLU A 129 -2.37 15.80 6.55
N VAL A 130 -1.16 15.24 6.67
CA VAL A 130 -0.93 13.92 7.29
C VAL A 130 -1.08 14.02 8.81
N ASP A 131 -2.06 13.30 9.37
CA ASP A 131 -2.20 13.19 10.83
C ASP A 131 -1.09 12.33 11.43
N LEU A 132 0.00 12.99 11.82
CA LEU A 132 1.17 12.34 12.44
C LEU A 132 0.82 11.65 13.77
N SER A 133 -0.27 12.03 14.43
CA SER A 133 -0.70 11.38 15.67
C SER A 133 -1.10 9.92 15.47
N LEU A 134 -1.61 9.56 14.28
CA LEU A 134 -1.88 8.17 13.90
C LEU A 134 -0.57 7.37 13.83
N ILE A 135 0.47 7.95 13.22
CA ILE A 135 1.80 7.35 13.13
C ILE A 135 2.42 7.19 14.52
N ASP A 136 2.30 8.20 15.40
CA ASP A 136 2.79 8.12 16.78
C ASP A 136 2.14 6.98 17.57
N ASN A 137 0.90 6.62 17.25
CA ASN A 137 0.10 5.64 17.98
C ASN A 137 0.00 4.27 17.29
N THR A 138 0.83 3.99 16.27
CA THR A 138 0.86 2.67 15.61
C THR A 138 2.11 1.86 15.97
N LYS A 139 2.02 0.54 15.78
CA LYS A 139 3.18 -0.37 15.82
C LYS A 139 3.88 -0.42 14.47
N ILE A 140 3.09 -0.55 13.39
CA ILE A 140 3.57 -0.70 12.02
C ILE A 140 3.00 0.45 11.18
N PHE A 141 3.86 1.11 10.42
CA PHE A 141 3.46 2.05 9.37
C PHE A 141 3.68 1.37 8.02
N HIS A 142 2.63 1.36 7.18
CA HIS A 142 2.67 0.75 5.86
C HIS A 142 2.42 1.78 4.76
N PHE A 143 3.12 1.64 3.62
CA PHE A 143 2.90 2.46 2.44
C PHE A 143 3.24 1.71 1.15
N GLY A 144 2.79 2.25 0.00
CA GLY A 144 3.06 1.74 -1.33
C GLY A 144 3.73 2.78 -2.22
N SER A 145 3.94 2.47 -3.52
CA SER A 145 4.58 3.40 -4.44
C SER A 145 3.60 4.23 -5.29
N VAL A 146 2.33 3.84 -5.38
CA VAL A 146 1.35 4.55 -6.22
C VAL A 146 1.14 5.99 -5.77
N SER A 147 1.15 6.25 -4.46
CA SER A 147 1.12 7.62 -3.91
C SER A 147 2.39 8.43 -4.22
N MET A 148 3.48 7.76 -4.63
CA MET A 148 4.75 8.42 -4.96
C MET A 148 4.93 8.74 -6.45
N THR A 149 3.91 8.48 -7.28
CA THR A 149 3.96 8.74 -8.72
C THR A 149 4.01 10.22 -9.07
N HIS A 150 3.45 11.09 -8.23
CA HIS A 150 3.36 12.55 -8.45
C HIS A 150 3.47 13.32 -7.13
N GLU A 151 3.86 14.59 -7.24
CA GLU A 151 3.78 15.56 -6.14
C GLU A 151 2.34 16.12 -6.01
N PRO A 152 1.93 16.52 -4.79
CA PRO A 152 2.67 16.53 -3.51
C PRO A 152 2.66 15.20 -2.76
N ALA A 153 1.89 14.17 -3.21
CA ALA A 153 1.72 12.93 -2.49
C ALA A 153 3.02 12.11 -2.36
N ARG A 154 3.97 12.25 -3.31
CA ARG A 154 5.31 11.65 -3.19
C ARG A 154 6.03 12.17 -1.96
N THR A 155 6.16 13.50 -1.85
CA THR A 155 6.78 14.13 -0.68
C THR A 155 6.05 13.75 0.61
N ALA A 156 4.72 13.77 0.62
CA ALA A 156 3.94 13.41 1.80
C ALA A 156 4.21 11.96 2.25
N THR A 157 4.26 11.01 1.32
CA THR A 157 4.53 9.60 1.59
C THR A 157 5.94 9.38 2.13
N MET A 158 6.94 9.98 1.49
CA MET A 158 8.35 9.83 1.89
C MET A 158 8.62 10.47 3.26
N GLU A 159 8.12 11.68 3.52
CA GLU A 159 8.28 12.35 4.81
C GLU A 159 7.50 11.63 5.93
N ALA A 160 6.32 11.04 5.64
CA ALA A 160 5.60 10.20 6.59
C ALA A 160 6.39 8.92 6.95
N ALA A 161 7.00 8.25 5.95
CA ALA A 161 7.85 7.07 6.18
C ALA A 161 9.09 7.42 7.01
N LYS A 162 9.76 8.52 6.68
CA LYS A 162 10.90 9.06 7.42
C LYS A 162 10.53 9.42 8.86
N TYR A 163 9.38 10.09 9.05
CA TYR A 163 8.86 10.40 10.38
C TYR A 163 8.60 9.12 11.19
N ALA A 164 7.90 8.15 10.61
CA ALA A 164 7.61 6.87 11.26
C ALA A 164 8.90 6.15 11.67
N LYS A 165 9.92 6.13 10.80
CA LYS A 165 11.26 5.57 11.11
C LYS A 165 11.91 6.30 12.27
N SER A 166 11.85 7.64 12.31
CA SER A 166 12.41 8.46 13.41
C SER A 166 11.75 8.18 14.77
N LYS A 167 10.49 7.73 14.74
CA LYS A 167 9.72 7.31 15.93
C LYS A 167 9.90 5.84 16.30
N GLY A 168 10.82 5.13 15.63
CA GLY A 168 11.10 3.72 15.89
C GLY A 168 9.96 2.78 15.53
N LYS A 169 9.09 3.17 14.56
CA LYS A 169 8.04 2.28 14.06
C LYS A 169 8.62 1.22 13.15
N ILE A 170 7.98 0.06 13.10
CA ILE A 170 8.25 -0.94 12.07
C ILE A 170 7.67 -0.42 10.76
N ILE A 171 8.46 -0.39 9.70
CA ILE A 171 8.04 0.11 8.40
C ILE A 171 7.81 -1.06 7.45
N SER A 172 6.59 -1.17 6.94
CA SER A 172 6.20 -2.15 5.92
C SER A 172 6.02 -1.44 4.58
N TYR A 173 6.60 -1.97 3.52
CA TYR A 173 6.56 -1.39 2.18
C TYR A 173 6.18 -2.44 1.14
N ASP A 174 5.20 -2.12 0.30
CA ASP A 174 4.84 -2.87 -0.91
C ASP A 174 4.90 -1.91 -2.10
N PRO A 175 5.95 -1.92 -2.93
CA PRO A 175 6.05 -1.06 -4.11
C PRO A 175 4.80 -1.11 -4.98
N ASN A 176 4.32 -2.30 -5.28
CA ASN A 176 3.10 -2.52 -6.05
C ASN A 176 3.09 -1.72 -7.36
N LEU A 177 4.11 -1.94 -8.19
CA LEU A 177 4.36 -1.23 -9.43
C LEU A 177 3.13 -1.21 -10.34
N ARG A 178 2.77 -0.02 -10.79
CA ARG A 178 1.77 0.24 -11.83
C ARG A 178 2.43 1.06 -12.92
N GLU A 179 3.10 0.39 -13.87
CA GLU A 179 3.91 1.04 -14.91
C GLU A 179 3.20 2.21 -15.59
N SER A 180 1.90 2.03 -15.91
CA SER A 180 1.09 3.05 -16.59
C SER A 180 0.84 4.33 -15.79
N LEU A 181 1.16 4.37 -14.50
CA LEU A 181 0.99 5.54 -13.64
C LEU A 181 2.29 6.35 -13.48
N TRP A 182 3.43 5.83 -13.94
CA TRP A 182 4.71 6.50 -13.85
C TRP A 182 5.04 7.27 -15.13
N PRO A 183 5.76 8.39 -15.04
CA PRO A 183 6.23 9.13 -16.24
C PRO A 183 7.14 8.26 -17.11
N ASP A 184 7.99 7.45 -16.47
CA ASP A 184 8.88 6.47 -17.07
C ASP A 184 9.33 5.44 -16.02
N LEU A 185 9.83 4.31 -16.49
CA LEU A 185 10.27 3.20 -15.64
C LEU A 185 11.57 3.49 -14.88
N GLY A 186 12.42 4.37 -15.39
CA GLY A 186 13.63 4.80 -14.67
C GLY A 186 13.27 5.55 -13.40
N THR A 187 12.41 6.56 -13.52
CA THR A 187 11.86 7.30 -12.39
C THR A 187 11.15 6.38 -11.40
N ALA A 188 10.35 5.41 -11.89
CA ALA A 188 9.69 4.44 -11.02
C ALA A 188 10.69 3.66 -10.18
N LYS A 189 11.73 3.11 -10.83
CA LYS A 189 12.78 2.33 -10.17
C LYS A 189 13.52 3.15 -9.13
N ASP A 190 13.95 4.36 -9.46
CA ASP A 190 14.71 5.21 -8.56
C ASP A 190 13.92 5.56 -7.30
N VAL A 191 12.66 5.98 -7.45
CA VAL A 191 11.77 6.32 -6.33
C VAL A 191 11.46 5.11 -5.47
N MET A 192 11.20 3.94 -6.08
CA MET A 192 10.96 2.71 -5.34
C MET A 192 12.17 2.27 -4.53
N LEU A 193 13.37 2.35 -5.09
CA LEU A 193 14.62 2.02 -4.40
C LEU A 193 14.93 3.05 -3.30
N GLU A 194 14.67 4.34 -3.54
CA GLU A 194 14.79 5.37 -2.51
C GLU A 194 13.89 5.07 -1.31
N ALA A 195 12.64 4.66 -1.54
CA ALA A 195 11.71 4.33 -0.47
C ALA A 195 12.14 3.12 0.37
N MET A 196 12.86 2.16 -0.21
CA MET A 196 13.35 0.97 0.49
C MET A 196 14.28 1.28 1.66
N GLN A 197 15.01 2.41 1.64
CA GLN A 197 15.88 2.81 2.76
C GLN A 197 15.14 3.00 4.09
N TYR A 198 13.83 3.19 4.06
CA TYR A 198 13.01 3.32 5.26
C TYR A 198 12.42 1.98 5.71
N ALA A 199 12.33 0.98 4.83
CA ALA A 199 11.59 -0.24 5.08
C ALA A 199 12.32 -1.24 5.99
N ASP A 200 11.59 -1.85 6.91
CA ASP A 200 12.02 -3.01 7.68
C ASP A 200 11.47 -4.31 7.07
N ILE A 201 10.26 -4.25 6.52
CA ILE A 201 9.55 -5.36 5.89
C ILE A 201 9.17 -4.94 4.48
N VAL A 202 9.54 -5.75 3.49
CA VAL A 202 9.22 -5.50 2.07
C VAL A 202 8.50 -6.71 1.49
N LYS A 203 7.40 -6.45 0.78
CA LYS A 203 6.72 -7.43 -0.08
C LYS A 203 6.80 -6.95 -1.52
N ILE A 204 7.28 -7.79 -2.40
CA ILE A 204 7.33 -7.54 -3.86
C ILE A 204 6.82 -8.75 -4.64
N SER A 205 6.55 -8.59 -5.92
CA SER A 205 6.38 -9.70 -6.85
C SER A 205 7.72 -10.15 -7.44
N HIS A 206 7.73 -11.29 -8.13
CA HIS A 206 8.93 -11.77 -8.83
C HIS A 206 9.33 -10.80 -9.96
N GLU A 207 8.36 -10.28 -10.67
CA GLU A 207 8.58 -9.28 -11.73
C GLU A 207 9.16 -7.98 -11.16
N GLU A 208 8.70 -7.56 -9.98
CA GLU A 208 9.26 -6.39 -9.29
C GLU A 208 10.68 -6.66 -8.80
N LEU A 209 11.00 -7.88 -8.34
CA LEU A 209 12.37 -8.24 -8.00
C LEU A 209 13.30 -8.08 -9.21
N GLU A 210 12.92 -8.64 -10.36
CA GLU A 210 13.68 -8.53 -11.61
C GLU A 210 13.79 -7.05 -12.05
N PHE A 211 12.70 -6.32 -12.01
CA PHE A 211 12.67 -4.89 -12.35
C PHE A 211 13.65 -4.07 -11.49
N LEU A 212 13.65 -4.30 -10.18
CA LEU A 212 14.46 -3.52 -9.23
C LEU A 212 15.94 -3.92 -9.24
N THR A 213 16.23 -5.20 -9.42
CA THR A 213 17.61 -5.73 -9.27
C THR A 213 18.27 -6.14 -10.59
N GLY A 214 17.47 -6.47 -11.61
CA GLY A 214 17.94 -7.14 -12.82
C GLY A 214 18.20 -8.65 -12.62
N LEU A 215 17.83 -9.21 -11.46
CA LEU A 215 18.04 -10.61 -11.11
C LEU A 215 16.70 -11.35 -11.03
N THR A 216 16.65 -12.55 -11.62
CA THR A 216 15.50 -13.46 -11.54
C THR A 216 15.65 -14.49 -10.41
N ASP A 217 16.86 -14.71 -9.92
CA ASP A 217 17.13 -15.61 -8.80
C ASP A 217 16.63 -15.00 -7.49
N LEU A 218 15.70 -15.69 -6.83
CA LEU A 218 15.02 -15.21 -5.61
C LEU A 218 15.99 -15.02 -4.45
N ASP A 219 16.97 -15.93 -4.31
CA ASP A 219 17.92 -15.90 -3.21
C ASP A 219 18.89 -14.73 -3.37
N GLN A 220 19.51 -14.61 -4.55
CA GLN A 220 20.46 -13.52 -4.84
C GLN A 220 19.77 -12.15 -4.84
N GLY A 221 18.63 -12.03 -5.50
CA GLY A 221 17.90 -10.75 -5.58
C GLY A 221 17.38 -10.27 -4.22
N SER A 222 16.78 -11.16 -3.41
CA SER A 222 16.34 -10.81 -2.07
C SER A 222 17.50 -10.44 -1.15
N LYS A 223 18.59 -11.18 -1.21
CA LYS A 223 19.81 -10.90 -0.42
C LYS A 223 20.37 -9.53 -0.78
N LEU A 224 20.51 -9.24 -2.08
CA LEU A 224 21.02 -7.96 -2.57
C LEU A 224 20.22 -6.77 -1.98
N LEU A 225 18.88 -6.79 -2.11
CA LEU A 225 18.05 -5.70 -1.61
C LEU A 225 18.10 -5.60 -0.08
N MET A 226 18.05 -6.73 0.63
CA MET A 226 18.08 -6.74 2.08
C MET A 226 19.40 -6.19 2.64
N GLU A 227 20.53 -6.57 2.07
CA GLU A 227 21.84 -6.08 2.48
C GLU A 227 22.02 -4.60 2.15
N GLN A 228 21.61 -4.17 0.96
CA GLN A 228 21.77 -2.80 0.48
C GLN A 228 20.94 -1.80 1.29
N TYR A 229 19.71 -2.16 1.68
CA TYR A 229 18.75 -1.25 2.32
C TYR A 229 18.49 -1.55 3.80
N GLY A 230 19.11 -2.59 4.37
CA GLY A 230 18.93 -2.98 5.77
C GLY A 230 17.54 -3.56 6.07
N ILE A 231 16.88 -4.16 5.06
CA ILE A 231 15.57 -4.79 5.18
C ILE A 231 15.70 -6.04 6.05
N LYS A 232 14.81 -6.21 7.01
CA LYS A 232 14.82 -7.33 7.97
C LYS A 232 14.07 -8.55 7.50
N MET A 233 13.01 -8.32 6.72
CA MET A 233 12.15 -9.38 6.18
C MET A 233 11.72 -9.02 4.76
N MET A 234 11.80 -9.98 3.86
CA MET A 234 11.31 -9.84 2.49
C MET A 234 10.38 -11.01 2.13
N THR A 235 9.28 -10.69 1.45
CA THR A 235 8.37 -11.67 0.85
C THR A 235 8.28 -11.38 -0.64
N ILE A 236 8.43 -12.43 -1.45
CA ILE A 236 8.30 -12.36 -2.92
C ILE A 236 7.14 -13.26 -3.33
N THR A 237 6.12 -12.67 -3.95
CA THR A 237 4.98 -13.45 -4.49
C THR A 237 5.31 -14.00 -5.86
N LEU A 238 4.91 -15.25 -6.12
CA LEU A 238 5.24 -16.03 -7.30
C LEU A 238 3.98 -16.43 -8.10
N ALA A 239 2.92 -15.63 -8.01
CA ALA A 239 1.63 -15.92 -8.62
C ALA A 239 1.13 -17.35 -8.29
N ALA A 240 0.91 -18.20 -9.32
CA ALA A 240 0.47 -19.58 -9.15
C ALA A 240 1.51 -20.49 -8.46
N ASP A 241 2.78 -20.11 -8.42
CA ASP A 241 3.85 -20.88 -7.78
C ASP A 241 3.98 -20.62 -6.27
N GLY A 242 3.16 -19.71 -5.72
CA GLY A 242 3.09 -19.41 -4.29
C GLY A 242 3.90 -18.21 -3.85
N ALA A 243 4.75 -18.36 -2.84
CA ALA A 243 5.54 -17.27 -2.30
C ALA A 243 6.89 -17.75 -1.75
N TYR A 244 7.87 -16.84 -1.78
CA TYR A 244 9.18 -16.98 -1.16
C TYR A 244 9.32 -15.95 -0.04
N GLY A 245 9.92 -16.34 1.07
CA GLY A 245 10.21 -15.46 2.21
C GLY A 245 11.66 -15.58 2.65
N ARG A 246 12.24 -14.44 3.10
CA ARG A 246 13.57 -14.37 3.69
C ARG A 246 13.58 -13.51 4.95
N VAL A 247 14.26 -14.02 5.99
CA VAL A 247 14.58 -13.29 7.22
C VAL A 247 16.04 -13.61 7.57
N GLY A 248 16.93 -12.65 7.41
CA GLY A 248 18.38 -12.89 7.49
C GLY A 248 18.80 -13.94 6.47
N ASP A 249 19.48 -14.99 6.92
CA ASP A 249 19.90 -16.11 6.07
C ASP A 249 18.84 -17.21 5.94
N ASN A 250 17.76 -17.16 6.70
CA ASN A 250 16.69 -18.15 6.64
C ASN A 250 15.74 -17.84 5.50
N THR A 251 15.46 -18.86 4.67
CA THR A 251 14.54 -18.76 3.55
C THR A 251 13.46 -19.84 3.61
N VAL A 252 12.30 -19.55 3.05
CA VAL A 252 11.19 -20.49 2.91
C VAL A 252 10.50 -20.26 1.56
N LYS A 253 10.11 -21.35 0.90
CA LYS A 253 9.24 -21.30 -0.28
C LYS A 253 7.99 -22.13 0.01
N LEU A 254 6.82 -21.53 -0.20
CA LEU A 254 5.50 -22.15 -0.01
C LEU A 254 4.79 -22.18 -1.37
N GLY A 255 4.20 -23.32 -1.73
CA GLY A 255 3.35 -23.43 -2.92
C GLY A 255 2.03 -22.69 -2.74
N ALA A 256 1.37 -22.36 -3.84
CA ALA A 256 0.04 -21.77 -3.81
C ALA A 256 -1.01 -22.81 -3.36
N TYR A 257 -2.11 -22.29 -2.81
CA TYR A 257 -3.28 -23.13 -2.54
C TYR A 257 -4.09 -23.32 -3.83
N ASP A 258 -4.59 -24.54 -4.07
CA ASP A 258 -5.57 -24.79 -5.12
C ASP A 258 -6.89 -24.09 -4.76
N VAL A 259 -7.18 -23.00 -5.43
CA VAL A 259 -8.44 -22.25 -5.27
C VAL A 259 -9.20 -22.27 -6.61
N LYS A 260 -10.51 -22.53 -6.55
CA LYS A 260 -11.37 -22.31 -7.71
C LYS A 260 -11.61 -20.81 -7.84
N THR A 261 -11.17 -20.25 -8.96
CA THR A 261 -11.57 -18.86 -9.32
C THR A 261 -13.06 -18.87 -9.60
N ILE A 262 -13.80 -18.03 -8.88
CA ILE A 262 -15.25 -17.83 -9.03
C ILE A 262 -15.48 -16.72 -10.03
#